data_f0edb763e04ed9f3c109b4009bb1de8b
#
_entry.id   f0edb763e04ed9f3c109b4009bb1de8b
#
_cell.length_a   1.000
_cell.length_b   1.000
_cell.length_c   1.000
_cell.angle_alpha   90.00
_cell.angle_beta   90.00
_cell.angle_gamma   90.00
#
_symmetry.space_group_name_H-M   'P 1'
#
loop_
_entity.id
_entity.type
_entity.pdbx_description
1 polymer ?
#
loop_
_entity_poly.entity_id
_entity_poly.type
_entity_poly.pdbx_seq_one_letter_code
_entity_poly.pdbx_strand_id
1 'polypeptide(L)'
;MSGTMASDASFANIYLLRNKYSTKISRYKDFIIRKYSGKGARCGYTFPLGKGDVAKALAEIEKDAKECGERLQFAFVTEEQKEVLENAMPARFCYSSDAGDSDYIYLRSELASLSGKAFHKKKNHFSKFVRTYPDYKYYEIGACNIYDAQKVADAWY
;
A
#
# COMPACT_ATOMS: atom_id res chain seq x y z
N MET A 1 -1.55 13.58 11.28
CA MET A 1 -1.58 12.44 10.38
C MET A 1 -1.37 11.22 11.22
N SER A 2 -2.34 10.35 11.36
CA SER A 2 -2.02 8.95 11.57
C SER A 2 -1.47 8.45 10.22
N GLY A 3 -0.17 8.60 10.04
CA GLY A 3 0.50 8.07 8.85
C GLY A 3 0.49 6.57 8.98
N THR A 4 -0.35 5.90 8.22
CA THR A 4 -0.21 4.45 8.07
C THR A 4 1.12 4.16 7.39
N MET A 5 1.85 3.17 7.88
CA MET A 5 3.07 2.65 7.23
C MET A 5 2.74 1.62 6.13
N ALA A 6 1.46 1.36 5.88
CA ALA A 6 1.03 0.43 4.86
C ALA A 6 1.42 0.93 3.46
N SER A 7 2.12 0.11 2.70
CA SER A 7 2.64 0.47 1.38
C SER A 7 1.53 0.78 0.36
N ASP A 8 0.36 0.15 0.51
CA ASP A 8 -0.81 0.38 -0.34
C ASP A 8 -1.39 1.80 -0.20
N ALA A 9 -1.06 2.51 0.89
CA ALA A 9 -1.44 3.91 1.09
C ALA A 9 -0.49 4.90 0.40
N SER A 10 0.63 4.44 -0.17
CA SER A 10 1.56 5.31 -0.90
C SER A 10 0.99 5.72 -2.26
N PHE A 11 1.25 6.98 -2.65
CA PHE A 11 0.84 7.46 -3.98
C PHE A 11 1.40 6.57 -5.11
N ALA A 12 2.65 6.14 -4.99
CA ALA A 12 3.30 5.30 -6.00
C ALA A 12 2.52 3.99 -6.22
N ASN A 13 2.19 3.26 -5.17
CA ASN A 13 1.42 2.02 -5.29
C ASN A 13 0.00 2.25 -5.81
N ILE A 14 -0.67 3.30 -5.34
CA ILE A 14 -2.01 3.65 -5.82
C ILE A 14 -1.97 3.93 -7.33
N TYR A 15 -1.00 4.71 -7.79
CA TYR A 15 -0.88 5.10 -9.20
C TYR A 15 -0.45 3.93 -10.09
N LEU A 16 0.61 3.22 -9.73
CA LEU A 16 1.16 2.12 -10.55
C LEU A 16 0.20 0.94 -10.65
N LEU A 17 -0.52 0.62 -9.57
CA LEU A 17 -1.41 -0.54 -9.53
C LEU A 17 -2.88 -0.23 -9.83
N ARG A 18 -3.21 1.01 -10.21
CA ARG A 18 -4.59 1.47 -10.44
C ARG A 18 -5.36 0.63 -11.45
N ASN A 19 -4.72 0.27 -12.56
CA ASN A 19 -5.34 -0.53 -13.61
C ASN A 19 -5.50 -1.99 -13.17
N LYS A 20 -4.47 -2.56 -12.52
CA LYS A 20 -4.48 -3.94 -12.03
C LYS A 20 -5.62 -4.20 -11.05
N TYR A 21 -5.90 -3.26 -10.18
CA TYR A 21 -6.93 -3.39 -9.14
C TYR A 21 -8.21 -2.62 -9.46
N SER A 22 -8.31 -2.03 -10.64
CA SER A 22 -9.44 -1.17 -11.05
C SER A 22 -9.77 -0.15 -9.95
N THR A 23 -8.73 0.54 -9.46
CA THR A 23 -8.79 1.44 -8.32
C THR A 23 -9.62 2.67 -8.67
N LYS A 24 -10.67 2.91 -7.88
CA LYS A 24 -11.45 4.15 -7.90
C LYS A 24 -11.07 4.99 -6.69
N ILE A 25 -11.06 6.32 -6.87
CA ILE A 25 -10.72 7.27 -5.82
C ILE A 25 -11.81 8.32 -5.77
N SER A 26 -12.27 8.63 -4.56
CA SER A 26 -13.19 9.73 -4.29
C SER A 26 -12.71 10.53 -3.08
N ARG A 27 -13.28 11.71 -2.90
CA ARG A 27 -13.01 12.57 -1.76
C ARG A 27 -14.29 12.83 -0.97
N TYR A 28 -14.21 12.66 0.34
CA TYR A 28 -15.21 13.10 1.28
C TYR A 28 -14.57 14.06 2.29
N LYS A 29 -14.88 15.34 2.22
CA LYS A 29 -14.23 16.40 3.03
C LYS A 29 -12.70 16.30 2.90
N ASP A 30 -12.00 16.06 4.00
CA ASP A 30 -10.55 15.93 4.05
C ASP A 30 -10.08 14.46 4.02
N PHE A 31 -10.98 13.55 3.66
CA PHE A 31 -10.66 12.13 3.46
C PHE A 31 -10.57 11.78 1.98
N ILE A 32 -9.57 10.95 1.66
CA ILE A 32 -9.48 10.22 0.40
C ILE A 32 -10.04 8.82 0.67
N ILE A 33 -11.03 8.43 -0.10
CA ILE A 33 -11.64 7.12 -0.09
C ILE A 33 -11.21 6.38 -1.35
N ARG A 34 -10.73 5.15 -1.19
CA ARG A 34 -10.32 4.29 -2.30
C ARG A 34 -11.17 3.04 -2.31
N LYS A 35 -11.51 2.57 -3.51
CA LYS A 35 -12.23 1.33 -3.73
C LYS A 35 -11.49 0.49 -4.76
N TYR A 36 -11.27 -0.76 -4.45
CA TYR A 36 -10.77 -1.76 -5.36
C TYR A 36 -11.94 -2.56 -5.93
N SER A 37 -11.95 -2.73 -7.25
CA SER A 37 -12.96 -3.52 -7.96
C SER A 37 -12.34 -4.77 -8.62
N GLY A 38 -11.15 -5.17 -8.14
CA GLY A 38 -10.49 -6.39 -8.58
C GLY A 38 -11.20 -7.67 -8.16
N LYS A 39 -10.80 -8.79 -8.72
CA LYS A 39 -11.30 -10.11 -8.30
C LYS A 39 -10.54 -10.59 -7.07
N GLY A 40 -11.23 -11.31 -6.17
CA GLY A 40 -10.63 -11.94 -5.00
C GLY A 40 -10.54 -11.03 -3.77
N ALA A 41 -9.53 -11.24 -2.91
CA ALA A 41 -9.37 -10.54 -1.63
C ALA A 41 -9.13 -9.03 -1.77
N ARG A 42 -8.79 -8.54 -2.97
CA ARG A 42 -8.54 -7.13 -3.25
C ARG A 42 -9.74 -6.45 -3.89
N CYS A 43 -10.91 -6.63 -3.30
CA CYS A 43 -12.10 -5.88 -3.63
C CYS A 43 -12.63 -5.15 -2.39
N GLY A 44 -13.44 -4.10 -2.60
CA GLY A 44 -13.99 -3.30 -1.52
C GLY A 44 -13.18 -2.02 -1.26
N TYR A 45 -13.44 -1.40 -0.12
CA TYR A 45 -12.86 -0.12 0.26
C TYR A 45 -11.57 -0.30 1.04
N THR A 46 -10.69 0.69 0.99
CA THR A 46 -9.63 0.81 2.01
C THR A 46 -10.10 1.72 3.13
N PHE A 47 -9.44 1.64 4.27
CA PHE A 47 -9.69 2.59 5.36
C PHE A 47 -9.49 4.03 4.85
N PRO A 48 -10.38 5.00 5.17
CA PRO A 48 -10.29 6.37 4.68
C PRO A 48 -9.00 7.05 5.16
N LEU A 49 -8.28 7.69 4.24
CA LEU A 49 -7.03 8.39 4.52
C LEU A 49 -7.29 9.89 4.64
N GLY A 50 -7.01 10.48 5.79
CA GLY A 50 -7.22 11.91 5.99
C GLY A 50 -7.34 12.28 7.45
N LYS A 51 -7.91 13.46 7.69
CA LYS A 51 -8.17 14.00 9.03
C LYS A 51 -9.64 14.39 9.17
N GLY A 52 -10.18 14.20 10.36
CA GLY A 52 -11.54 14.62 10.68
C GLY A 52 -12.36 13.52 11.37
N ASP A 53 -13.66 13.58 11.21
CA ASP A 53 -14.61 12.63 11.77
C ASP A 53 -14.66 11.35 10.94
N VAL A 54 -13.89 10.36 11.37
CA VAL A 54 -13.78 9.05 10.70
C VAL A 54 -15.11 8.32 10.67
N ALA A 55 -15.94 8.44 11.71
CA ALA A 55 -17.23 7.77 11.76
C ALA A 55 -18.15 8.26 10.63
N LYS A 56 -18.13 9.56 10.32
CA LYS A 56 -18.87 10.10 9.18
C LYS A 56 -18.31 9.63 7.84
N ALA A 57 -16.99 9.52 7.71
CA ALA A 57 -16.37 8.98 6.49
C ALA A 57 -16.75 7.51 6.26
N LEU A 58 -16.79 6.71 7.33
CA LEU A 58 -17.23 5.31 7.26
C LEU A 58 -18.73 5.19 6.92
N ALA A 59 -19.58 6.09 7.43
CA ALA A 59 -20.99 6.13 7.07
C ALA A 59 -21.20 6.44 5.59
N GLU A 60 -20.40 7.35 5.00
CA GLU A 60 -20.48 7.62 3.55
C GLU A 60 -19.99 6.42 2.72
N ILE A 61 -18.95 5.70 3.16
CA ILE A 61 -18.52 4.47 2.52
C ILE A 61 -19.63 3.41 2.57
N GLU A 62 -20.29 3.25 3.70
CA GLU A 62 -21.40 2.31 3.84
C GLU A 62 -22.58 2.68 2.93
N LYS A 63 -22.87 3.96 2.81
CA LYS A 63 -23.90 4.47 1.91
C LYS A 63 -23.58 4.16 0.44
N ASP A 64 -22.32 4.45 -0.01
CA ASP A 64 -21.87 4.13 -1.37
C ASP A 64 -21.96 2.62 -1.66
N ALA A 65 -21.56 1.77 -0.71
CA ALA A 65 -21.68 0.32 -0.87
C ALA A 65 -23.14 -0.13 -1.07
N LYS A 66 -24.06 0.43 -0.28
CA LYS A 66 -25.51 0.15 -0.40
C LYS A 66 -26.09 0.64 -1.73
N GLU A 67 -25.74 1.85 -2.15
CA GLU A 67 -26.18 2.42 -3.43
C GLU A 67 -25.65 1.62 -4.63
N CYS A 68 -24.46 1.08 -4.52
CA CYS A 68 -23.88 0.17 -5.53
C CYS A 68 -24.45 -1.26 -5.48
N GLY A 69 -25.27 -1.60 -4.49
CA GLY A 69 -25.75 -2.98 -4.28
C GLY A 69 -24.63 -3.95 -3.86
N GLU A 70 -23.55 -3.45 -3.26
CA GLU A 70 -22.38 -4.22 -2.89
C GLU A 70 -22.34 -4.49 -1.37
N ARG A 71 -21.71 -5.59 -1.01
CA ARG A 71 -21.41 -5.85 0.40
C ARG A 71 -20.31 -4.90 0.87
N LEU A 72 -20.52 -4.27 2.03
CA LEU A 72 -19.48 -3.46 2.66
C LEU A 72 -18.30 -4.36 3.07
N GLN A 73 -17.16 -4.10 2.47
CA GLN A 73 -15.91 -4.83 2.70
C GLN A 73 -14.74 -3.86 2.73
N PHE A 74 -13.83 -4.06 3.68
CA PHE A 74 -12.57 -3.33 3.73
C PHE A 74 -11.40 -4.25 3.41
N ALA A 75 -10.40 -3.72 2.71
CA ALA A 75 -9.16 -4.40 2.37
C ALA A 75 -7.95 -3.64 2.95
N PHE A 76 -6.89 -4.36 3.28
CA PHE A 76 -5.62 -3.81 3.79
C PHE A 76 -5.78 -2.95 5.05
N VAL A 77 -6.58 -3.43 5.98
CA VAL A 77 -6.81 -2.77 7.27
C VAL A 77 -5.68 -3.12 8.22
N THR A 78 -5.02 -2.10 8.80
CA THR A 78 -4.04 -2.31 9.88
C THR A 78 -4.73 -2.62 11.21
N GLU A 79 -3.99 -3.12 12.20
CA GLU A 79 -4.58 -3.42 13.52
C GLU A 79 -5.17 -2.16 14.17
N GLU A 80 -4.52 -1.00 14.05
CA GLU A 80 -5.03 0.26 14.59
C GLU A 80 -6.33 0.68 13.86
N GLN A 81 -6.41 0.48 12.56
CA GLN A 81 -7.60 0.78 11.76
C GLN A 81 -8.75 -0.19 12.09
N LYS A 82 -8.44 -1.45 12.38
CA LYS A 82 -9.41 -2.44 12.84
C LYS A 82 -10.04 -2.03 14.17
N GLU A 83 -9.25 -1.55 15.13
CA GLU A 83 -9.79 -1.03 16.40
C GLU A 83 -10.76 0.13 16.16
N VAL A 84 -10.45 1.03 15.23
CA VAL A 84 -11.35 2.14 14.88
C VAL A 84 -12.63 1.63 14.21
N LEU A 85 -12.54 0.62 13.33
CA LEU A 85 -13.70 0.00 12.68
C LEU A 85 -14.61 -0.69 13.72
N GLU A 86 -14.04 -1.45 14.66
CA GLU A 86 -14.81 -2.11 15.72
C GLU A 86 -15.51 -1.11 16.65
N ASN A 87 -14.85 0.02 16.96
CA ASN A 87 -15.48 1.08 17.76
C ASN A 87 -16.61 1.80 17.00
N ALA A 88 -16.46 2.01 15.69
CA ALA A 88 -17.47 2.71 14.88
C ALA A 88 -18.62 1.81 14.43
N MET A 89 -18.35 0.52 14.22
CA MET A 89 -19.29 -0.47 13.67
C MET A 89 -19.13 -1.82 14.41
N PRO A 90 -19.53 -1.94 15.70
CA PRO A 90 -19.26 -3.12 16.51
C PRO A 90 -19.85 -4.41 15.92
N ALA A 91 -19.05 -5.49 15.96
CA ALA A 91 -19.45 -6.85 15.56
C ALA A 91 -19.99 -6.96 14.12
N ARG A 92 -19.58 -6.06 13.22
CA ARG A 92 -20.04 -6.07 11.82
C ARG A 92 -19.12 -6.78 10.86
N PHE A 93 -17.85 -6.98 11.22
CA PHE A 93 -16.83 -7.52 10.34
C PHE A 93 -16.24 -8.82 10.85
N CYS A 94 -15.97 -9.73 9.92
CA CYS A 94 -15.05 -10.84 10.15
C CYS A 94 -13.72 -10.47 9.50
N TYR A 95 -12.61 -10.72 10.18
CA TYR A 95 -11.28 -10.39 9.72
C TYR A 95 -10.53 -11.63 9.27
N SER A 96 -9.78 -11.50 8.19
CA SER A 96 -8.83 -12.52 7.72
C SER A 96 -7.49 -11.84 7.43
N SER A 97 -6.41 -12.58 7.59
CA SER A 97 -5.06 -12.09 7.29
C SER A 97 -4.38 -13.08 6.35
N ASP A 98 -3.71 -12.54 5.32
CA ASP A 98 -2.85 -13.30 4.43
C ASP A 98 -1.41 -12.77 4.58
N ALA A 99 -0.47 -13.67 4.87
CA ALA A 99 0.94 -13.32 4.98
C ALA A 99 1.52 -12.70 3.69
N GLY A 100 0.93 -13.04 2.53
CA GLY A 100 1.31 -12.46 1.24
C GLY A 100 0.96 -10.98 1.08
N ASP A 101 0.03 -10.47 1.90
CA ASP A 101 -0.39 -9.06 1.90
C ASP A 101 0.34 -8.23 2.97
N SER A 102 1.27 -8.82 3.70
CA SER A 102 2.02 -8.13 4.75
C SER A 102 3.22 -7.38 4.18
N ASP A 103 3.42 -6.15 4.63
CA ASP A 103 4.58 -5.34 4.29
C ASP A 103 5.81 -5.73 5.12
N TYR A 104 6.97 -5.77 4.47
CA TYR A 104 8.25 -5.92 5.16
C TYR A 104 8.76 -4.58 5.66
N ILE A 105 8.82 -4.41 6.97
CA ILE A 105 9.31 -3.18 7.60
C ILE A 105 10.71 -3.43 8.15
N TYR A 106 11.66 -2.57 7.79
CA TYR A 106 13.06 -2.63 8.22
C TYR A 106 13.51 -1.27 8.75
N LEU A 107 14.37 -1.28 9.75
CA LEU A 107 15.10 -0.08 10.12
C LEU A 107 16.13 0.26 9.03
N ARG A 108 16.24 1.55 8.69
CA ARG A 108 17.21 2.03 7.71
C ARG A 108 18.65 1.61 8.06
N SER A 109 19.01 1.71 9.32
CA SER A 109 20.35 1.32 9.82
C SER A 109 20.66 -0.17 9.61
N GLU A 110 19.65 -1.04 9.77
CA GLU A 110 19.79 -2.47 9.53
C GLU A 110 19.98 -2.79 8.05
N LEU A 111 19.20 -2.16 7.18
CA LEU A 111 19.34 -2.32 5.72
C LEU A 111 20.67 -1.75 5.22
N ALA A 112 21.17 -0.65 5.79
CA ALA A 112 22.45 -0.07 5.41
C ALA A 112 23.64 -0.96 5.81
N SER A 113 23.59 -1.61 6.96
CA SER A 113 24.67 -2.45 7.46
C SER A 113 24.59 -3.90 6.97
N LEU A 114 23.38 -4.39 6.69
CA LEU A 114 23.09 -5.81 6.42
C LEU A 114 23.75 -6.77 7.42
N SER A 115 23.83 -6.34 8.69
CA SER A 115 24.48 -7.11 9.75
C SER A 115 23.55 -8.17 10.34
N GLY A 116 24.12 -9.24 10.82
CA GLY A 116 23.41 -10.29 11.50
C GLY A 116 22.81 -11.36 10.58
N LYS A 117 22.40 -12.46 11.23
CA LYS A 117 21.93 -13.68 10.55
C LYS A 117 20.68 -13.46 9.70
N ALA A 118 19.78 -12.57 10.12
CA ALA A 118 18.55 -12.26 9.40
C ALA A 118 18.79 -11.64 8.02
N PHE A 119 19.90 -10.93 7.85
CA PHE A 119 20.24 -10.26 6.59
C PHE A 119 21.20 -11.04 5.69
N HIS A 120 21.64 -12.23 6.08
CA HIS A 120 22.62 -13.01 5.34
C HIS A 120 22.26 -13.23 3.87
N LYS A 121 21.01 -13.58 3.57
CA LYS A 121 20.53 -13.74 2.18
C LYS A 121 20.61 -12.42 1.41
N LYS A 122 20.16 -11.31 1.99
CA LYS A 122 20.24 -9.98 1.36
C LYS A 122 21.68 -9.56 1.09
N LYS A 123 22.58 -9.78 2.06
CA LYS A 123 24.00 -9.52 1.90
C LYS A 123 24.61 -10.34 0.75
N ASN A 124 24.25 -11.61 0.62
CA ASN A 124 24.71 -12.47 -0.48
C ASN A 124 24.23 -11.94 -1.84
N HIS A 125 22.98 -11.52 -1.97
CA HIS A 125 22.46 -10.91 -3.20
C HIS A 125 23.20 -9.62 -3.55
N PHE A 126 23.44 -8.75 -2.56
CA PHE A 126 24.20 -7.52 -2.77
C PHE A 126 25.65 -7.82 -3.20
N SER A 127 26.33 -8.75 -2.52
CA SER A 127 27.70 -9.14 -2.86
C SER A 127 27.79 -9.77 -4.26
N LYS A 128 26.77 -10.55 -4.66
CA LYS A 128 26.67 -11.09 -6.02
C LYS A 128 26.52 -9.97 -7.05
N PHE A 129 25.64 -9.00 -6.79
CA PHE A 129 25.42 -7.85 -7.67
C PHE A 129 26.72 -7.06 -7.88
N VAL A 130 27.41 -6.69 -6.81
CA VAL A 130 28.67 -5.92 -6.88
C VAL A 130 29.75 -6.67 -7.67
N ARG A 131 29.85 -7.99 -7.53
CA ARG A 131 30.80 -8.80 -8.31
C ARG A 131 30.43 -8.90 -9.78
N THR A 132 29.11 -8.95 -10.08
CA THR A 132 28.64 -9.08 -11.47
C THR A 132 28.73 -7.76 -12.23
N TYR A 133 28.55 -6.65 -11.51
CA TYR A 133 28.52 -5.30 -12.07
C TYR A 133 29.49 -4.39 -11.29
N PRO A 134 30.81 -4.57 -11.40
CA PRO A 134 31.79 -3.86 -10.58
C PRO A 134 31.79 -2.34 -10.84
N ASP A 135 31.40 -1.92 -12.05
CA ASP A 135 31.36 -0.52 -12.47
C ASP A 135 29.96 0.13 -12.32
N TYR A 136 29.05 -0.47 -11.53
CA TYR A 136 27.74 0.11 -11.30
C TYR A 136 27.84 1.49 -10.67
N LYS A 137 26.92 2.37 -11.05
CA LYS A 137 26.81 3.72 -10.49
C LYS A 137 25.40 3.96 -10.00
N TYR A 138 25.30 4.66 -8.89
CA TYR A 138 24.03 5.10 -8.34
C TYR A 138 23.80 6.58 -8.66
N TYR A 139 22.63 6.88 -9.19
CA TYR A 139 22.19 8.25 -9.44
C TYR A 139 20.77 8.43 -8.92
N GLU A 140 20.50 9.60 -8.37
CA GLU A 140 19.13 10.01 -8.10
C GLU A 140 18.39 10.25 -9.41
N ILE A 141 17.10 9.90 -9.46
CA ILE A 141 16.27 10.17 -10.63
C ILE A 141 15.97 11.67 -10.67
N GLY A 142 16.35 12.30 -11.76
CA GLY A 142 16.14 13.72 -12.03
C GLY A 142 15.85 13.98 -13.51
N ALA A 143 15.74 15.25 -13.90
CA ALA A 143 15.40 15.63 -15.25
C ALA A 143 16.35 15.06 -16.34
N CYS A 144 17.61 14.82 -15.98
CA CYS A 144 18.62 14.32 -16.93
C CYS A 144 18.54 12.82 -17.22
N ASN A 145 17.91 12.02 -16.34
CA ASN A 145 17.88 10.56 -16.46
C ASN A 145 16.47 9.94 -16.29
N ILE A 146 15.42 10.76 -16.18
CA ILE A 146 14.04 10.30 -16.02
C ILE A 146 13.61 9.39 -17.18
N TYR A 147 14.07 9.67 -18.41
CA TYR A 147 13.74 8.87 -19.58
C TYR A 147 14.34 7.45 -19.52
N ASP A 148 15.49 7.27 -18.89
CA ASP A 148 16.08 5.94 -18.72
C ASP A 148 15.30 5.13 -17.68
N ALA A 149 14.86 5.77 -16.59
CA ALA A 149 13.94 5.15 -15.64
C ALA A 149 12.61 4.77 -16.30
N GLN A 150 12.07 5.63 -17.18
CA GLN A 150 10.84 5.34 -17.92
C GLN A 150 11.00 4.13 -18.86
N LYS A 151 12.10 4.02 -19.60
CA LYS A 151 12.38 2.84 -20.46
C LYS A 151 12.38 1.53 -19.67
N VAL A 152 12.94 1.54 -18.45
CA VAL A 152 12.92 0.35 -17.57
C VAL A 152 11.50 0.03 -17.17
N ALA A 153 10.69 1.03 -16.78
CA ALA A 153 9.30 0.84 -16.42
C ALA A 153 8.49 0.28 -17.60
N ASP A 154 8.67 0.83 -18.80
CA ASP A 154 7.96 0.41 -20.02
C ASP A 154 8.33 -1.04 -20.43
N ALA A 155 9.56 -1.45 -20.16
CA ALA A 155 9.99 -2.84 -20.42
C ALA A 155 9.43 -3.86 -19.41
N TRP A 156 8.93 -3.40 -18.26
CA TRP A 156 8.34 -4.24 -17.20
C TRP A 156 6.83 -4.43 -17.35
N TYR A 157 6.17 -3.55 -18.08
CA TYR A 157 4.72 -3.53 -18.33
C TYR A 157 4.38 -3.84 -19.78
#